data_c95dca5786e9d3272f7c4195c03591e6
#
_entry.id   c95dca5786e9d3272f7c4195c03591e6
#
_cell.length_a   1.000
_cell.length_b   1.000
_cell.length_c   1.000
_cell.angle_alpha   90.00
_cell.angle_beta   90.00
_cell.angle_gamma   90.00
#
_symmetry.space_group_name_H-M   'P 1'
#
loop_
_entity.id
_entity.type
_entity.pdbx_description
1 polymer ?
#
loop_
_entity_poly.entity_id
_entity_poly.type
_entity_poly.pdbx_seq_one_letter_code
_entity_poly.pdbx_strand_id
1 'polypeptide(L)'
;MRSEPYHVLEKGIAGRLPEELVLFTHLAREAGAGGESGGAGDMLVPFAFEEVLCRDVGSGRVPPALHVWSHPGGVALGLRDSRLPYAAEAMQALEREGIRTAVRHSGGAAVPLDDGVVNVALLLRKPAGKLDFHDDFRLLASLIAEAVAAASHPQAAALIRAEEIAGSYCPGDFDLSIGRRKFCGIAQRRQSSAYFVHAFVNVDGSGAARGERIRRFYDQASGGDASLDYPRVRPETLAALGELGGPATAAAFVSGLRQAIAGRGCRLLPAELLQQTAGYSLRYSDPQVLEAARVLRERYAR
;
A
#
# COMPACT_ATOMS: atom_id res chain seq x y z
N MET A 1 -10.05 -21.09 -1.72
CA MET A 1 -9.62 -21.45 -3.10
C MET A 1 -8.58 -20.39 -3.48
N ARG A 2 -7.33 -20.81 -3.75
CA ARG A 2 -6.31 -19.88 -4.30
C ARG A 2 -6.73 -19.56 -5.73
N SER A 3 -6.64 -18.28 -6.13
CA SER A 3 -6.90 -17.89 -7.51
C SER A 3 -5.78 -18.42 -8.42
N GLU A 4 -6.14 -18.94 -9.61
CA GLU A 4 -5.11 -19.31 -10.59
C GLU A 4 -4.33 -18.07 -11.05
N PRO A 5 -3.01 -18.20 -11.29
CA PRO A 5 -2.20 -17.13 -11.86
C PRO A 5 -2.79 -16.64 -13.19
N TYR A 6 -2.88 -15.32 -13.39
CA TYR A 6 -3.35 -14.74 -14.65
C TYR A 6 -2.58 -13.47 -15.03
N HIS A 7 -2.55 -13.17 -16.32
CA HIS A 7 -2.07 -11.87 -16.80
C HIS A 7 -3.13 -10.81 -16.50
N VAL A 8 -2.74 -9.75 -15.79
CA VAL A 8 -3.69 -8.76 -15.26
C VAL A 8 -4.44 -8.05 -16.39
N LEU A 9 -3.76 -7.70 -17.49
CA LEU A 9 -4.36 -7.00 -18.62
C LEU A 9 -5.18 -7.93 -19.55
N GLU A 10 -4.92 -9.24 -19.57
CA GLU A 10 -5.62 -10.19 -20.46
C GLU A 10 -7.01 -10.58 -19.96
N LYS A 11 -7.26 -10.60 -18.65
CA LYS A 11 -8.58 -10.96 -18.09
C LYS A 11 -9.62 -9.86 -18.14
N GLY A 12 -9.32 -8.77 -18.81
CA GLY A 12 -10.22 -7.63 -18.91
C GLY A 12 -10.28 -6.83 -17.59
N ILE A 13 -10.79 -5.61 -17.69
CA ILE A 13 -10.90 -4.68 -16.56
C ILE A 13 -12.11 -5.10 -15.72
N ALA A 14 -11.86 -5.65 -14.53
CA ALA A 14 -12.90 -5.89 -13.55
C ALA A 14 -13.19 -4.60 -12.78
N GLY A 15 -14.47 -4.29 -12.60
CA GLY A 15 -14.93 -3.13 -11.84
C GLY A 15 -14.86 -1.80 -12.60
N ARG A 16 -15.68 -0.88 -12.17
CA ARG A 16 -15.74 0.49 -12.72
C ARG A 16 -15.30 1.49 -11.67
N LEU A 17 -14.39 2.40 -12.06
CA LEU A 17 -14.07 3.56 -11.22
C LEU A 17 -15.29 4.47 -11.10
N PRO A 18 -15.43 5.20 -9.98
CA PRO A 18 -16.34 6.35 -9.91
C PRO A 18 -16.02 7.37 -11.02
N GLU A 19 -16.98 8.22 -11.35
CA GLU A 19 -16.77 9.30 -12.32
C GLU A 19 -15.70 10.31 -11.86
N GLU A 20 -15.58 10.46 -10.54
CA GLU A 20 -14.61 11.34 -9.90
C GLU A 20 -13.95 10.67 -8.71
N LEU A 21 -12.67 10.95 -8.51
CA LEU A 21 -11.89 10.61 -7.32
C LEU A 21 -11.16 11.84 -6.80
N VAL A 22 -11.20 12.07 -5.51
CA VAL A 22 -10.34 13.10 -4.88
C VAL A 22 -8.97 12.50 -4.61
N LEU A 23 -7.92 13.16 -5.11
CA LEU A 23 -6.54 12.72 -4.97
C LEU A 23 -5.85 13.41 -3.80
N PHE A 24 -5.38 12.61 -2.85
CA PHE A 24 -4.46 13.01 -1.79
C PHE A 24 -3.08 12.41 -2.08
N THR A 25 -2.03 13.25 -2.04
CA THR A 25 -0.64 12.81 -2.36
C THR A 25 0.30 13.23 -1.24
N HIS A 26 1.04 12.27 -0.68
CA HIS A 26 2.03 12.49 0.40
C HIS A 26 3.30 11.67 0.13
N LEU A 27 4.11 12.10 -0.84
CA LEU A 27 5.36 11.43 -1.19
C LEU A 27 6.53 11.98 -0.36
N ALA A 28 7.30 11.09 0.26
CA ALA A 28 8.37 11.46 1.18
C ALA A 28 9.45 12.36 0.54
N ARG A 29 9.81 12.12 -0.73
CA ARG A 29 10.80 12.94 -1.44
C ARG A 29 10.29 14.34 -1.85
N GLU A 30 8.97 14.53 -1.93
CA GLU A 30 8.39 15.83 -2.28
C GLU A 30 8.22 16.74 -1.05
N ALA A 31 8.29 16.19 0.16
CA ALA A 31 8.14 16.92 1.41
C ALA A 31 9.31 17.88 1.72
N GLY A 32 10.42 17.83 0.97
CA GLY A 32 11.63 18.66 1.19
C GLY A 32 11.52 20.12 0.71
N ALA A 33 10.46 20.54 0.01
CA ALA A 33 10.35 21.88 -0.57
C ALA A 33 9.10 22.66 -0.11
N GLY A 34 8.56 22.38 1.08
CA GLY A 34 7.36 23.05 1.62
C GLY A 34 6.17 22.12 1.84
N GLY A 35 6.34 20.82 1.63
CA GLY A 35 5.34 19.81 1.96
C GLY A 35 5.20 19.62 3.48
N GLU A 36 4.00 19.31 3.94
CA GLU A 36 3.68 19.10 5.35
C GLU A 36 4.54 17.97 5.96
N SER A 37 5.62 18.33 6.65
CA SER A 37 6.45 17.41 7.42
C SER A 37 5.80 16.97 8.76
N GLY A 38 4.61 17.45 9.05
CA GLY A 38 3.86 17.10 10.24
C GLY A 38 3.38 15.64 10.20
N GLY A 39 4.18 14.74 10.77
CA GLY A 39 3.88 13.30 10.81
C GLY A 39 4.69 12.44 9.86
N ALA A 40 5.52 13.00 8.97
CA ALA A 40 6.37 12.26 8.02
C ALA A 40 7.35 11.26 8.69
N GLY A 41 7.45 11.30 10.00
CA GLY A 41 8.26 10.39 10.80
C GLY A 41 7.48 9.31 11.54
N ASP A 42 6.18 9.42 11.66
CA ASP A 42 5.36 8.46 12.38
C ASP A 42 4.73 7.47 11.39
N MET A 43 5.15 6.20 11.51
CA MET A 43 4.70 5.10 10.64
C MET A 43 3.18 4.90 10.62
N LEU A 44 2.47 5.28 11.67
CA LEU A 44 1.02 5.07 11.78
C LEU A 44 0.20 6.21 11.20
N VAL A 45 0.77 7.40 11.01
CA VAL A 45 0.02 8.57 10.52
C VAL A 45 -0.61 8.34 9.14
N PRO A 46 0.08 7.78 8.13
CA PRO A 46 -0.56 7.50 6.84
C PRO A 46 -1.74 6.51 6.96
N PHE A 47 -1.61 5.47 7.78
CA PHE A 47 -2.68 4.50 8.03
C PHE A 47 -3.86 5.13 8.79
N ALA A 48 -3.57 6.00 9.76
CA ALA A 48 -4.60 6.76 10.49
C ALA A 48 -5.34 7.74 9.59
N PHE A 49 -4.62 8.40 8.67
CA PHE A 49 -5.19 9.26 7.65
C PHE A 49 -6.22 8.50 6.79
N GLU A 50 -5.86 7.30 6.31
CA GLU A 50 -6.77 6.44 5.54
C GLU A 50 -8.00 6.02 6.36
N GLU A 51 -7.85 5.75 7.67
CA GLU A 51 -8.99 5.44 8.56
C GLU A 51 -9.95 6.62 8.71
N VAL A 52 -9.42 7.85 8.86
CA VAL A 52 -10.23 9.07 8.95
C VAL A 52 -10.90 9.35 7.61
N LEU A 53 -10.13 9.36 6.51
CA LEU A 53 -10.63 9.61 5.17
C LEU A 53 -11.70 8.60 4.77
N CYS A 54 -11.52 7.32 5.11
CA CYS A 54 -12.50 6.26 4.82
C CYS A 54 -13.84 6.52 5.56
N ARG A 55 -13.83 7.01 6.79
CA ARG A 55 -15.04 7.43 7.51
C ARG A 55 -15.73 8.59 6.81
N ASP A 56 -14.96 9.57 6.36
CA ASP A 56 -15.47 10.76 5.69
C ASP A 56 -16.06 10.43 4.32
N VAL A 57 -15.45 9.52 3.58
CA VAL A 57 -16.01 8.95 2.34
C VAL A 57 -17.31 8.21 2.66
N GLY A 58 -17.32 7.38 3.71
CA GLY A 58 -18.50 6.60 4.11
C GLY A 58 -19.70 7.47 4.52
N SER A 59 -19.47 8.58 5.22
CA SER A 59 -20.49 9.52 5.62
C SER A 59 -20.97 10.45 4.50
N GLY A 60 -20.24 10.53 3.39
CA GLY A 60 -20.50 11.41 2.27
C GLY A 60 -19.97 12.82 2.39
N ARG A 61 -19.16 13.09 3.39
CA ARG A 61 -18.43 14.36 3.50
C ARG A 61 -17.40 14.55 2.39
N VAL A 62 -16.88 13.44 1.88
CA VAL A 62 -15.88 13.41 0.80
C VAL A 62 -16.36 12.44 -0.28
N PRO A 63 -16.22 12.76 -1.56
CA PRO A 63 -16.38 11.80 -2.64
C PRO A 63 -15.42 10.62 -2.47
N PRO A 64 -15.58 9.53 -3.25
CA PRO A 64 -14.56 8.49 -3.35
C PRO A 64 -13.18 9.10 -3.56
N ALA A 65 -12.15 8.50 -2.95
CA ALA A 65 -10.83 9.12 -2.90
C ALA A 65 -9.71 8.14 -3.30
N LEU A 66 -8.62 8.70 -3.78
CA LEU A 66 -7.35 8.01 -4.01
C LEU A 66 -6.30 8.65 -3.09
N HIS A 67 -5.66 7.85 -2.26
CA HIS A 67 -4.53 8.29 -1.46
C HIS A 67 -3.25 7.61 -1.96
N VAL A 68 -2.26 8.42 -2.34
CA VAL A 68 -0.96 7.98 -2.83
C VAL A 68 0.12 8.52 -1.91
N TRP A 69 0.92 7.63 -1.32
CA TRP A 69 1.92 8.05 -0.34
C TRP A 69 3.16 7.16 -0.34
N SER A 70 4.26 7.67 0.19
CA SER A 70 5.45 6.90 0.55
C SER A 70 5.96 7.32 1.93
N HIS A 71 6.83 6.52 2.54
CA HIS A 71 7.42 6.78 3.85
C HIS A 71 8.93 6.79 3.75
N PRO A 72 9.67 7.67 4.46
CA PRO A 72 11.13 7.76 4.33
C PRO A 72 11.91 6.51 4.79
N GLY A 73 11.32 5.69 5.65
CA GLY A 73 11.94 4.42 6.07
C GLY A 73 11.26 3.79 7.28
N GLY A 74 10.92 2.50 7.15
CA GLY A 74 10.34 1.73 8.25
C GLY A 74 9.88 0.33 7.86
N VAL A 75 9.32 -0.39 8.83
CA VAL A 75 8.66 -1.69 8.66
C VAL A 75 7.29 -1.65 9.32
N ALA A 76 6.24 -1.80 8.53
CA ALA A 76 4.89 -1.95 9.02
C ALA A 76 4.59 -3.43 9.26
N LEU A 77 4.38 -3.82 10.51
CA LEU A 77 4.12 -5.19 10.95
C LEU A 77 2.63 -5.50 10.91
N GLY A 78 2.29 -6.75 10.64
CA GLY A 78 0.95 -7.28 10.87
C GLY A 78 0.73 -7.66 12.34
N LEU A 79 -0.54 -7.86 12.70
CA LEU A 79 -0.91 -8.28 14.06
C LEU A 79 -0.34 -9.65 14.48
N ARG A 80 -0.11 -10.57 13.53
CA ARG A 80 0.49 -11.87 13.83
C ARG A 80 1.97 -11.73 14.11
N ASP A 81 2.65 -10.84 13.36
CA ASP A 81 4.09 -10.61 13.51
C ASP A 81 4.44 -10.07 14.89
N SER A 82 3.60 -9.17 15.44
CA SER A 82 3.80 -8.60 16.77
C SER A 82 3.60 -9.62 17.92
N ARG A 83 3.09 -10.81 17.62
CA ARG A 83 2.87 -11.90 18.59
C ARG A 83 3.96 -12.96 18.56
N LEU A 84 4.93 -12.83 17.68
CA LEU A 84 6.09 -13.72 17.67
C LEU A 84 6.88 -13.57 18.98
N PRO A 85 7.51 -14.65 19.49
CA PRO A 85 8.12 -14.66 20.82
C PRO A 85 9.11 -13.54 21.11
N TYR A 86 9.88 -13.12 20.09
CA TYR A 86 10.91 -12.09 20.20
C TYR A 86 10.62 -10.90 19.29
N ALA A 87 9.34 -10.62 19.00
CA ALA A 87 8.96 -9.53 18.12
C ALA A 87 9.41 -8.15 18.64
N ALA A 88 9.30 -7.91 19.94
CA ALA A 88 9.70 -6.66 20.56
C ALA A 88 11.21 -6.41 20.41
N GLU A 89 12.04 -7.42 20.65
CA GLU A 89 13.49 -7.35 20.48
C GLU A 89 13.89 -7.16 19.02
N ALA A 90 13.19 -7.81 18.08
CA ALA A 90 13.41 -7.65 16.65
C ALA A 90 13.03 -6.24 16.17
N MET A 91 11.94 -5.67 16.68
CA MET A 91 11.55 -4.27 16.43
C MET A 91 12.62 -3.31 16.95
N GLN A 92 13.06 -3.48 18.20
CA GLN A 92 14.14 -2.65 18.79
C GLN A 92 15.46 -2.77 18.02
N ALA A 93 15.75 -3.95 17.43
CA ALA A 93 16.94 -4.11 16.60
C ALA A 93 16.85 -3.27 15.32
N LEU A 94 15.70 -3.26 14.65
CA LEU A 94 15.44 -2.39 13.50
C LEU A 94 15.53 -0.91 13.87
N GLU A 95 14.98 -0.52 15.02
CA GLU A 95 15.01 0.88 15.49
C GLU A 95 16.43 1.35 15.80
N ARG A 96 17.28 0.49 16.32
CA ARG A 96 18.73 0.79 16.50
C ARG A 96 19.45 0.99 15.17
N GLU A 97 18.98 0.41 14.09
CA GLU A 97 19.45 0.65 12.72
C GLU A 97 18.83 1.90 12.08
N GLY A 98 18.01 2.67 12.82
CA GLY A 98 17.27 3.83 12.31
C GLY A 98 16.03 3.50 11.50
N ILE A 99 15.61 2.23 11.49
CA ILE A 99 14.42 1.74 10.77
C ILE A 99 13.23 1.76 11.74
N ARG A 100 12.28 2.64 11.50
CA ARG A 100 11.09 2.75 12.35
C ARG A 100 10.20 1.53 12.23
N THR A 101 9.50 1.18 13.30
CA THR A 101 8.56 0.06 13.30
C THR A 101 7.19 0.49 13.79
N ALA A 102 6.13 -0.11 13.25
CA ALA A 102 4.79 0.04 13.77
C ALA A 102 3.93 -1.18 13.44
N VAL A 103 2.98 -1.50 14.31
CA VAL A 103 1.98 -2.55 14.04
C VAL A 103 0.75 -1.91 13.39
N ARG A 104 0.47 -2.28 12.13
CA ARG A 104 -0.69 -1.78 11.40
C ARG A 104 -1.94 -2.59 11.72
N HIS A 105 -3.09 -1.93 11.62
CA HIS A 105 -4.40 -2.54 11.88
C HIS A 105 -5.03 -3.23 10.67
N SER A 106 -4.47 -3.05 9.47
CA SER A 106 -4.87 -3.78 8.27
C SER A 106 -4.30 -5.19 8.28
N GLY A 107 -4.94 -6.11 7.56
CA GLY A 107 -4.45 -7.49 7.46
C GLY A 107 -3.10 -7.62 6.76
N GLY A 108 -2.58 -8.83 6.72
CA GLY A 108 -1.28 -9.17 6.12
C GLY A 108 -0.15 -9.23 7.15
N ALA A 109 1.05 -9.42 6.67
CA ALA A 109 2.29 -9.58 7.42
C ALA A 109 3.21 -8.37 7.26
N ALA A 110 4.45 -8.46 7.75
CA ALA A 110 5.43 -7.37 7.69
C ALA A 110 5.70 -6.91 6.26
N VAL A 111 5.73 -5.59 6.06
CA VAL A 111 6.08 -4.94 4.80
C VAL A 111 7.10 -3.82 5.05
N PRO A 112 8.20 -3.75 4.28
CA PRO A 112 9.12 -2.63 4.36
C PRO A 112 8.51 -1.42 3.64
N LEU A 113 8.74 -0.25 4.19
CA LEU A 113 8.36 1.03 3.60
C LEU A 113 9.61 1.89 3.48
N ASP A 114 9.80 2.49 2.33
CA ASP A 114 10.83 3.50 2.05
C ASP A 114 10.39 4.41 0.90
N ASP A 115 11.20 5.39 0.53
CA ASP A 115 10.89 6.36 -0.54
C ASP A 115 10.55 5.69 -1.89
N GLY A 116 11.08 4.50 -2.15
CA GLY A 116 10.85 3.74 -3.37
C GLY A 116 9.62 2.83 -3.32
N VAL A 117 8.93 2.77 -2.17
CA VAL A 117 7.67 2.02 -2.02
C VAL A 117 6.50 2.98 -2.07
N VAL A 118 5.75 2.95 -3.17
CA VAL A 118 4.54 3.76 -3.35
C VAL A 118 3.33 2.98 -2.85
N ASN A 119 2.63 3.57 -1.90
CA ASN A 119 1.37 3.05 -1.39
C ASN A 119 0.22 3.73 -2.12
N VAL A 120 -0.74 2.95 -2.57
CA VAL A 120 -1.92 3.40 -3.30
C VAL A 120 -3.16 2.85 -2.61
N ALA A 121 -4.02 3.71 -2.10
CA ALA A 121 -5.29 3.30 -1.49
C ALA A 121 -6.47 3.92 -2.26
N LEU A 122 -7.37 3.08 -2.75
CA LEU A 122 -8.63 3.47 -3.37
C LEU A 122 -9.74 3.32 -2.33
N LEU A 123 -10.29 4.46 -1.88
CA LEU A 123 -11.31 4.54 -0.83
C LEU A 123 -12.68 4.74 -1.46
N LEU A 124 -13.57 3.78 -1.21
CA LEU A 124 -14.89 3.69 -1.85
C LEU A 124 -16.01 3.56 -0.82
N ARG A 125 -17.18 4.07 -1.17
CA ARG A 125 -18.40 3.79 -0.40
C ARG A 125 -18.85 2.36 -0.63
N LYS A 126 -19.40 1.74 0.41
CA LYS A 126 -20.04 0.44 0.25
C LYS A 126 -21.30 0.60 -0.61
N PRO A 127 -21.45 -0.16 -1.69
CA PRO A 127 -22.69 -0.19 -2.43
C PRO A 127 -23.79 -0.86 -1.61
N ALA A 128 -25.05 -0.58 -1.95
CA ALA A 128 -26.15 -1.36 -1.44
C ALA A 128 -26.06 -2.79 -2.03
N GLY A 129 -25.94 -3.80 -1.16
CA GLY A 129 -25.86 -5.19 -1.57
C GLY A 129 -24.53 -5.89 -1.23
N LYS A 130 -24.29 -7.03 -1.87
CA LYS A 130 -23.10 -7.86 -1.59
C LYS A 130 -21.89 -7.32 -2.33
N LEU A 131 -20.80 -7.08 -1.60
CA LEU A 131 -19.50 -6.74 -2.17
C LEU A 131 -18.78 -7.99 -2.65
N ASP A 132 -18.32 -7.98 -3.90
CA ASP A 132 -17.32 -8.93 -4.36
C ASP A 132 -15.92 -8.30 -4.24
N PHE A 133 -15.15 -8.85 -3.32
CA PHE A 133 -13.81 -8.32 -2.99
C PHE A 133 -12.78 -8.63 -4.07
N HIS A 134 -12.97 -9.72 -4.80
CA HIS A 134 -12.08 -10.08 -5.88
C HIS A 134 -12.12 -9.05 -7.01
N ASP A 135 -13.28 -8.42 -7.24
CA ASP A 135 -13.41 -7.37 -8.26
C ASP A 135 -12.64 -6.11 -7.87
N ASP A 136 -12.64 -5.73 -6.59
CA ASP A 136 -11.85 -4.59 -6.10
C ASP A 136 -10.34 -4.85 -6.20
N PHE A 137 -9.91 -6.09 -5.87
CA PHE A 137 -8.50 -6.48 -6.03
C PHE A 137 -8.09 -6.47 -7.51
N ARG A 138 -8.93 -7.00 -8.40
CA ARG A 138 -8.69 -6.97 -9.86
C ARG A 138 -8.66 -5.55 -10.39
N LEU A 139 -9.56 -4.68 -9.91
CA LEU A 139 -9.60 -3.27 -10.28
C LEU A 139 -8.27 -2.59 -9.95
N LEU A 140 -7.78 -2.71 -8.71
CA LEU A 140 -6.52 -2.08 -8.32
C LEU A 140 -5.32 -2.70 -9.04
N ALA A 141 -5.31 -4.03 -9.22
CA ALA A 141 -4.28 -4.73 -9.98
C ALA A 141 -4.20 -4.22 -11.43
N SER A 142 -5.36 -4.08 -12.11
CA SER A 142 -5.39 -3.57 -13.48
C SER A 142 -4.98 -2.10 -13.57
N LEU A 143 -5.36 -1.26 -12.60
CA LEU A 143 -4.89 0.13 -12.53
C LEU A 143 -3.37 0.24 -12.39
N ILE A 144 -2.77 -0.64 -11.57
CA ILE A 144 -1.31 -0.69 -11.42
C ILE A 144 -0.64 -1.12 -12.73
N ALA A 145 -1.16 -2.15 -13.41
CA ALA A 145 -0.62 -2.59 -14.68
C ALA A 145 -0.75 -1.51 -15.78
N GLU A 146 -1.89 -0.84 -15.85
CA GLU A 146 -2.12 0.29 -16.76
C GLU A 146 -1.23 1.47 -16.43
N ALA A 147 -0.96 1.73 -15.14
CA ALA A 147 -0.02 2.76 -14.71
C ALA A 147 1.40 2.46 -15.20
N VAL A 148 1.84 1.21 -15.16
CA VAL A 148 3.13 0.79 -15.71
C VAL A 148 3.17 0.99 -17.23
N ALA A 149 2.11 0.63 -17.95
CA ALA A 149 2.01 0.85 -19.40
C ALA A 149 2.03 2.34 -19.76
N ALA A 150 1.24 3.16 -19.06
CA ALA A 150 1.13 4.60 -19.27
C ALA A 150 2.43 5.35 -18.91
N ALA A 151 3.24 4.81 -18.00
CA ALA A 151 4.59 5.31 -17.71
C ALA A 151 5.62 4.95 -18.80
N SER A 152 5.18 4.57 -19.99
CA SER A 152 6.00 4.19 -21.16
C SER A 152 6.72 2.83 -21.03
N HIS A 153 6.15 1.91 -20.26
CA HIS A 153 6.67 0.55 -20.09
C HIS A 153 5.64 -0.55 -20.46
N PRO A 154 5.06 -0.52 -21.69
CA PRO A 154 3.98 -1.46 -22.07
C PRO A 154 4.45 -2.92 -22.09
N GLN A 155 5.72 -3.21 -22.39
CA GLN A 155 6.27 -4.57 -22.38
C GLN A 155 6.29 -5.13 -20.96
N ALA A 156 6.75 -4.36 -19.97
CA ALA A 156 6.71 -4.77 -18.56
C ALA A 156 5.26 -4.97 -18.08
N ALA A 157 4.36 -4.06 -18.44
CA ALA A 157 2.94 -4.15 -18.08
C ALA A 157 2.29 -5.44 -18.61
N ALA A 158 2.60 -5.85 -19.84
CA ALA A 158 2.07 -7.08 -20.45
C ALA A 158 2.56 -8.36 -19.75
N LEU A 159 3.65 -8.30 -18.99
CA LEU A 159 4.19 -9.43 -18.23
C LEU A 159 3.65 -9.53 -16.81
N ILE A 160 2.89 -8.55 -16.34
CA ILE A 160 2.36 -8.53 -14.97
C ILE A 160 1.35 -9.66 -14.77
N ARG A 161 1.57 -10.44 -13.73
CA ARG A 161 0.66 -11.49 -13.27
C ARG A 161 0.18 -11.22 -11.86
N ALA A 162 -1.07 -11.62 -11.57
CA ALA A 162 -1.59 -11.72 -10.22
C ALA A 162 -1.49 -13.18 -9.77
N GLU A 163 -0.66 -13.43 -8.76
CA GLU A 163 -0.38 -14.77 -8.24
C GLU A 163 0.27 -14.70 -6.85
N GLU A 164 0.03 -15.68 -6.00
CA GLU A 164 0.78 -15.80 -4.74
C GLU A 164 2.23 -16.17 -5.02
N ILE A 165 3.18 -15.38 -4.52
CA ILE A 165 4.62 -15.66 -4.64
C ILE A 165 5.12 -16.28 -3.33
N ALA A 166 5.25 -17.60 -3.35
CA ALA A 166 5.82 -18.35 -2.21
C ALA A 166 7.24 -17.89 -1.90
N GLY A 167 7.50 -17.56 -0.63
CA GLY A 167 8.78 -17.03 -0.19
C GLY A 167 8.87 -15.49 -0.26
N SER A 168 7.83 -14.79 -0.69
CA SER A 168 7.77 -13.35 -0.55
C SER A 168 7.35 -12.95 0.89
N TYR A 169 7.64 -11.71 1.28
CA TYR A 169 7.00 -11.16 2.49
C TYR A 169 5.52 -10.85 2.21
N CYS A 170 4.68 -10.94 3.24
CA CYS A 170 3.25 -10.67 3.16
C CYS A 170 2.59 -11.30 1.91
N PRO A 171 2.67 -12.64 1.72
CA PRO A 171 2.14 -13.30 0.54
C PRO A 171 0.60 -13.21 0.51
N GLY A 172 0.05 -13.09 -0.70
CA GLY A 172 -1.39 -13.04 -0.95
C GLY A 172 -1.76 -13.43 -2.39
N ASP A 173 -3.00 -13.88 -2.59
CA ASP A 173 -3.49 -14.39 -3.88
C ASP A 173 -3.46 -13.35 -5.01
N PHE A 174 -3.41 -12.05 -4.65
CA PHE A 174 -3.36 -10.92 -5.58
C PHE A 174 -2.03 -10.18 -5.53
N ASP A 175 -0.93 -10.87 -5.20
CA ASP A 175 0.39 -10.31 -5.37
C ASP A 175 0.66 -10.07 -6.85
N LEU A 176 1.27 -8.91 -7.19
CA LEU A 176 1.67 -8.65 -8.56
C LEU A 176 3.15 -8.97 -8.76
N SER A 177 3.41 -9.71 -9.81
CA SER A 177 4.75 -10.21 -10.16
C SER A 177 5.07 -10.03 -11.63
N ILE A 178 6.36 -10.00 -11.95
CA ILE A 178 6.91 -10.22 -13.28
C ILE A 178 8.01 -11.28 -13.16
N GLY A 179 7.92 -12.35 -13.94
CA GLY A 179 8.87 -13.45 -13.89
C GLY A 179 8.95 -14.10 -12.51
N ARG A 180 7.82 -14.22 -11.80
CA ARG A 180 7.69 -14.77 -10.44
C ARG A 180 8.48 -13.99 -9.37
N ARG A 181 8.79 -12.73 -9.62
CA ARG A 181 9.36 -11.80 -8.64
C ARG A 181 8.29 -10.77 -8.27
N LYS A 182 7.85 -10.81 -7.01
CA LYS A 182 6.81 -9.91 -6.47
C LYS A 182 7.34 -8.49 -6.36
N PHE A 183 6.56 -7.56 -6.91
CA PHE A 183 6.81 -6.12 -6.74
C PHE A 183 5.65 -5.40 -6.04
N CYS A 184 4.49 -6.05 -5.87
CA CYS A 184 3.34 -5.43 -5.24
C CYS A 184 2.52 -6.46 -4.44
N GLY A 185 2.01 -6.03 -3.29
CA GLY A 185 1.00 -6.75 -2.53
C GLY A 185 -0.26 -5.91 -2.41
N ILE A 186 -1.44 -6.53 -2.51
CA ILE A 186 -2.73 -5.86 -2.40
C ILE A 186 -3.49 -6.38 -1.19
N ALA A 187 -4.10 -5.47 -0.43
CA ALA A 187 -4.92 -5.80 0.73
C ALA A 187 -6.18 -4.93 0.78
N GLN A 188 -7.11 -5.25 1.67
CA GLN A 188 -8.34 -4.51 1.84
C GLN A 188 -8.61 -4.22 3.33
N ARG A 189 -9.23 -3.09 3.58
CA ARG A 189 -9.73 -2.69 4.90
C ARG A 189 -11.17 -2.23 4.80
N ARG A 190 -12.01 -2.67 5.73
CA ARG A 190 -13.46 -2.36 5.75
C ARG A 190 -13.84 -1.59 6.99
N GLN A 191 -14.69 -0.61 6.82
CA GLN A 191 -15.44 0.07 7.86
C GLN A 191 -16.94 -0.15 7.66
N SER A 192 -17.80 0.46 8.46
CA SER A 192 -19.26 0.27 8.39
C SER A 192 -19.85 0.67 7.04
N SER A 193 -19.55 1.89 6.54
CA SER A 193 -20.18 2.50 5.37
C SER A 193 -19.24 2.69 4.18
N ALA A 194 -17.94 2.42 4.36
CA ALA A 194 -16.91 2.51 3.33
C ALA A 194 -15.87 1.41 3.49
N TYR A 195 -14.99 1.32 2.53
CA TYR A 195 -13.83 0.43 2.53
C TYR A 195 -12.73 1.02 1.66
N PHE A 196 -11.53 0.50 1.77
CA PHE A 196 -10.50 0.77 0.80
C PHE A 196 -9.74 -0.50 0.43
N VAL A 197 -9.36 -0.56 -0.83
CA VAL A 197 -8.38 -1.52 -1.34
C VAL A 197 -7.07 -0.78 -1.53
N HIS A 198 -5.98 -1.35 -1.05
CA HIS A 198 -4.68 -0.70 -1.08
C HIS A 198 -3.55 -1.62 -1.53
N ALA A 199 -2.54 -1.03 -2.12
CA ALA A 199 -1.37 -1.70 -2.63
C ALA A 199 -0.09 -1.08 -2.08
N PHE A 200 0.91 -1.93 -1.80
CA PHE A 200 2.30 -1.55 -1.54
C PHE A 200 3.10 -1.91 -2.78
N VAL A 201 3.52 -0.93 -3.55
CA VAL A 201 4.20 -1.11 -4.84
C VAL A 201 5.68 -0.79 -4.68
N ASN A 202 6.55 -1.77 -4.81
CA ASN A 202 8.00 -1.56 -4.90
C ASN A 202 8.31 -0.99 -6.28
N VAL A 203 8.49 0.32 -6.36
CA VAL A 203 8.77 1.02 -7.63
C VAL A 203 10.27 1.14 -7.87
N ASP A 204 10.99 1.65 -6.87
CA ASP A 204 12.42 1.98 -6.94
C ASP A 204 13.21 1.22 -5.87
N GLY A 205 14.53 1.21 -5.98
CA GLY A 205 15.44 0.52 -5.05
C GLY A 205 15.51 -0.98 -5.30
N SER A 206 15.93 -1.75 -4.28
CA SER A 206 16.12 -3.20 -4.41
C SER A 206 15.05 -4.00 -3.67
N GLY A 207 14.31 -4.83 -4.42
CA GLY A 207 13.36 -5.77 -3.84
C GLY A 207 14.05 -6.81 -2.94
N ALA A 208 15.21 -7.31 -3.35
CA ALA A 208 15.99 -8.27 -2.58
C ALA A 208 16.48 -7.68 -1.24
N ALA A 209 16.94 -6.42 -1.22
CA ALA A 209 17.36 -5.77 0.03
C ALA A 209 16.18 -5.60 1.01
N ARG A 210 14.99 -5.27 0.50
CA ARG A 210 13.75 -5.23 1.31
C ARG A 210 13.40 -6.61 1.86
N GLY A 211 13.51 -7.64 1.01
CA GLY A 211 13.28 -9.03 1.40
C GLY A 211 14.23 -9.46 2.51
N GLU A 212 15.52 -9.15 2.39
CA GLU A 212 16.54 -9.46 3.40
C GLU A 212 16.23 -8.80 4.75
N ARG A 213 15.78 -7.54 4.73
CA ARG A 213 15.38 -6.82 5.96
C ARG A 213 14.23 -7.55 6.68
N ILE A 214 13.21 -7.97 5.94
CA ILE A 214 12.06 -8.68 6.51
C ILE A 214 12.44 -10.10 6.93
N ARG A 215 13.32 -10.79 6.19
CA ARG A 215 13.85 -12.10 6.59
C ARG A 215 14.56 -12.01 7.94
N ARG A 216 15.49 -11.05 8.10
CA ARG A 216 16.20 -10.81 9.37
C ARG A 216 15.25 -10.53 10.54
N PHE A 217 14.21 -9.72 10.29
CA PHE A 217 13.18 -9.48 11.28
C PHE A 217 12.53 -10.79 11.74
N TYR A 218 12.10 -11.65 10.81
CA TYR A 218 11.45 -12.91 11.15
C TYR A 218 12.39 -13.90 11.81
N ASP A 219 13.63 -14.03 11.33
CA ASP A 219 14.64 -14.90 11.92
C ASP A 219 14.85 -14.55 13.40
N GLN A 220 14.94 -13.27 13.73
CA GLN A 220 15.06 -12.82 15.11
C GLN A 220 13.75 -12.94 15.89
N ALA A 221 12.62 -12.48 15.33
CA ALA A 221 11.33 -12.45 16.01
C ALA A 221 10.81 -13.85 16.35
N SER A 222 11.15 -14.86 15.55
CA SER A 222 10.80 -16.26 15.80
C SER A 222 11.78 -16.98 16.72
N GLY A 223 12.99 -16.43 16.96
CA GLY A 223 14.07 -17.14 17.64
C GLY A 223 14.56 -18.39 16.89
N GLY A 224 14.29 -18.48 15.58
CA GLY A 224 14.63 -19.62 14.74
C GLY A 224 13.66 -20.81 14.88
N ASP A 225 12.55 -20.66 15.61
CA ASP A 225 11.55 -21.73 15.78
C ASP A 225 10.79 -21.98 14.47
N ALA A 226 11.06 -23.14 13.86
CA ALA A 226 10.45 -23.54 12.61
C ALA A 226 8.96 -23.93 12.75
N SER A 227 8.47 -24.19 13.97
CA SER A 227 7.07 -24.55 14.21
C SER A 227 6.10 -23.37 14.17
N LEU A 228 6.61 -22.14 14.27
CA LEU A 228 5.80 -20.93 14.23
C LEU A 228 5.30 -20.59 12.82
N ASP A 229 4.09 -20.07 12.73
CA ASP A 229 3.46 -19.64 11.48
C ASP A 229 3.86 -18.20 11.14
N TYR A 230 4.82 -18.02 10.24
CA TYR A 230 5.23 -16.72 9.69
C TYR A 230 5.80 -16.86 8.27
N PRO A 231 5.83 -15.81 7.45
CA PRO A 231 6.40 -15.86 6.11
C PRO A 231 7.89 -16.24 6.10
N ARG A 232 8.24 -17.30 5.40
CA ARG A 232 9.64 -17.72 5.18
C ARG A 232 10.20 -16.95 4.00
N VAL A 233 10.73 -15.76 4.25
CA VAL A 233 11.12 -14.82 3.19
C VAL A 233 12.39 -15.28 2.49
N ARG A 234 12.32 -15.32 1.17
CA ARG A 234 13.43 -15.54 0.25
C ARG A 234 13.63 -14.28 -0.59
N PRO A 235 14.70 -13.50 -0.35
CA PRO A 235 14.90 -12.18 -0.95
C PRO A 235 14.85 -12.17 -2.49
N GLU A 236 15.28 -13.25 -3.12
CA GLU A 236 15.29 -13.41 -4.58
C GLU A 236 13.89 -13.47 -5.21
N THR A 237 12.86 -13.71 -4.43
CA THR A 237 11.45 -13.72 -4.89
C THR A 237 10.84 -12.33 -4.97
N LEU A 238 11.60 -11.30 -4.67
CA LEU A 238 11.17 -9.91 -4.57
C LEU A 238 11.92 -9.02 -5.56
N ALA A 239 11.24 -8.00 -6.06
CA ALA A 239 11.83 -7.00 -6.94
C ALA A 239 11.17 -5.64 -6.78
N ALA A 240 11.80 -4.60 -7.32
CA ALA A 240 11.17 -3.33 -7.64
C ALA A 240 10.81 -3.28 -9.13
N LEU A 241 9.84 -2.45 -9.52
CA LEU A 241 9.45 -2.27 -10.93
C LEU A 241 10.64 -1.86 -11.80
N GLY A 242 11.52 -0.98 -11.32
CA GLY A 242 12.74 -0.61 -12.03
C GLY A 242 13.67 -1.78 -12.34
N GLU A 243 13.74 -2.80 -11.44
CA GLU A 243 14.52 -4.03 -11.67
C GLU A 243 13.83 -4.99 -12.66
N LEU A 244 12.56 -4.75 -12.99
CA LEU A 244 11.73 -5.60 -13.85
C LEU A 244 11.41 -4.94 -15.21
N GLY A 245 12.11 -3.86 -15.56
CA GLY A 245 11.89 -3.12 -16.80
C GLY A 245 10.66 -2.20 -16.78
N GLY A 246 10.11 -1.92 -15.61
CA GLY A 246 9.05 -0.95 -15.37
C GLY A 246 9.59 0.44 -14.97
N PRO A 247 8.71 1.36 -14.53
CA PRO A 247 9.10 2.69 -14.06
C PRO A 247 10.05 2.57 -12.85
N ALA A 248 11.16 3.30 -12.90
CA ALA A 248 12.23 3.25 -11.91
C ALA A 248 12.18 4.42 -10.90
N THR A 249 11.12 5.23 -10.91
CA THR A 249 10.91 6.31 -9.92
C THR A 249 9.46 6.38 -9.49
N ALA A 250 9.23 6.76 -8.23
CA ALA A 250 7.88 6.99 -7.70
C ALA A 250 7.10 8.01 -8.55
N ALA A 251 7.75 9.10 -8.97
CA ALA A 251 7.13 10.14 -9.79
C ALA A 251 6.64 9.61 -11.14
N ALA A 252 7.44 8.78 -11.84
CA ALA A 252 7.02 8.18 -13.10
C ALA A 252 5.84 7.22 -12.92
N PHE A 253 5.86 6.38 -11.88
CA PHE A 253 4.74 5.49 -11.57
C PHE A 253 3.47 6.26 -11.23
N VAL A 254 3.55 7.29 -10.38
CA VAL A 254 2.38 8.12 -10.00
C VAL A 254 1.83 8.90 -11.20
N SER A 255 2.69 9.40 -12.09
CA SER A 255 2.26 10.01 -13.34
C SER A 255 1.49 9.02 -14.22
N GLY A 256 2.01 7.79 -14.38
CA GLY A 256 1.33 6.72 -15.10
C GLY A 256 -0.01 6.33 -14.46
N LEU A 257 -0.09 6.29 -13.12
CA LEU A 257 -1.33 6.00 -12.39
C LEU A 257 -2.40 7.07 -12.67
N ARG A 258 -2.03 8.34 -12.67
CA ARG A 258 -2.95 9.43 -13.03
C ARG A 258 -3.46 9.29 -14.48
N GLN A 259 -2.59 8.95 -15.43
CA GLN A 259 -2.95 8.71 -16.82
C GLN A 259 -3.88 7.49 -16.98
N ALA A 260 -3.60 6.38 -16.27
CA ALA A 260 -4.45 5.18 -16.29
C ALA A 260 -5.86 5.48 -15.77
N ILE A 261 -5.99 6.22 -14.68
CA ILE A 261 -7.28 6.62 -14.12
C ILE A 261 -8.04 7.52 -15.11
N ALA A 262 -7.37 8.52 -15.70
CA ALA A 262 -7.97 9.38 -16.71
C ALA A 262 -8.39 8.61 -17.97
N GLY A 263 -7.58 7.63 -18.39
CA GLY A 263 -7.88 6.73 -19.51
C GLY A 263 -9.16 5.91 -19.33
N ARG A 264 -9.56 5.65 -18.07
CA ARG A 264 -10.84 5.03 -17.72
C ARG A 264 -12.02 6.01 -17.63
N GLY A 265 -11.82 7.27 -17.97
CA GLY A 265 -12.86 8.30 -17.91
C GLY A 265 -13.14 8.80 -16.48
N CYS A 266 -12.31 8.45 -15.49
CA CYS A 266 -12.43 8.96 -14.14
C CYS A 266 -11.66 10.28 -13.99
N ARG A 267 -12.31 11.30 -13.47
CA ARG A 267 -11.71 12.61 -13.21
C ARG A 267 -11.03 12.63 -11.83
N LEU A 268 -9.74 12.94 -11.80
CA LEU A 268 -9.02 13.19 -10.56
C LEU A 268 -9.16 14.66 -10.15
N LEU A 269 -9.75 14.89 -8.98
CA LEU A 269 -9.89 16.20 -8.36
C LEU A 269 -8.79 16.41 -7.33
N PRO A 270 -8.06 17.52 -7.35
CA PRO A 270 -7.09 17.81 -6.29
C PRO A 270 -7.81 18.03 -4.95
N ALA A 271 -7.18 17.59 -3.86
CA ALA A 271 -7.76 17.71 -2.51
C ALA A 271 -8.03 19.18 -2.12
N GLU A 272 -7.23 20.11 -2.63
CA GLU A 272 -7.38 21.55 -2.43
C GLU A 272 -8.71 22.09 -2.96
N LEU A 273 -9.28 21.44 -3.98
CA LEU A 273 -10.59 21.82 -4.51
C LEU A 273 -11.69 21.59 -3.47
N LEU A 274 -11.62 20.54 -2.66
CA LEU A 274 -12.58 20.30 -1.57
C LEU A 274 -12.51 21.38 -0.50
N GLN A 275 -11.34 21.90 -0.21
CA GLN A 275 -11.18 23.01 0.73
C GLN A 275 -11.89 24.27 0.20
N GLN A 276 -11.76 24.55 -1.10
CA GLN A 276 -12.36 25.73 -1.73
C GLN A 276 -13.88 25.61 -1.90
N THR A 277 -14.39 24.43 -2.25
CA THR A 277 -15.80 24.23 -2.61
C THR A 277 -16.68 23.76 -1.45
N ALA A 278 -16.11 22.99 -0.52
CA ALA A 278 -16.84 22.36 0.59
C ALA A 278 -16.28 22.68 1.98
N GLY A 279 -15.23 23.51 2.07
CA GLY A 279 -14.54 23.80 3.33
C GLY A 279 -13.88 22.59 3.98
N TYR A 280 -13.67 21.49 3.23
CA TYR A 280 -13.08 20.27 3.73
C TYR A 280 -11.58 20.26 3.49
N SER A 281 -10.83 20.02 4.56
CA SER A 281 -9.39 19.77 4.51
C SER A 281 -9.07 18.59 5.42
N LEU A 282 -8.17 17.73 5.00
CA LEU A 282 -7.62 16.66 5.83
C LEU A 282 -6.10 16.57 5.60
N ARG A 283 -5.34 16.65 6.68
CA ARG A 283 -3.87 16.67 6.70
C ARG A 283 -3.34 15.65 7.69
N TYR A 284 -2.09 15.24 7.53
CA TYR A 284 -1.39 14.38 8.49
C TYR A 284 -1.29 15.00 9.89
N SER A 285 -1.18 16.34 9.95
CA SER A 285 -1.09 17.12 11.20
C SER A 285 -2.43 17.33 11.90
N ASP A 286 -3.56 16.97 11.29
CA ASP A 286 -4.86 17.24 11.89
C ASP A 286 -5.08 16.44 13.19
N PRO A 287 -5.66 17.06 14.23
CA PRO A 287 -5.86 16.41 15.54
C PRO A 287 -6.57 15.06 15.45
N GLN A 288 -7.56 14.93 14.56
CA GLN A 288 -8.29 13.68 14.36
C GLN A 288 -7.44 12.56 13.75
N VAL A 289 -6.45 12.89 12.90
CA VAL A 289 -5.50 11.93 12.32
C VAL A 289 -4.47 11.51 13.38
N LEU A 290 -3.93 12.48 14.12
CA LEU A 290 -2.97 12.21 15.20
C LEU A 290 -3.60 11.39 16.33
N GLU A 291 -4.86 11.69 16.68
CA GLU A 291 -5.60 10.90 17.66
C GLU A 291 -5.87 9.47 17.17
N ALA A 292 -6.23 9.31 15.89
CA ALA A 292 -6.40 7.99 15.30
C ALA A 292 -5.07 7.20 15.31
N ALA A 293 -3.94 7.85 15.03
CA ALA A 293 -2.62 7.22 15.10
C ALA A 293 -2.27 6.82 16.54
N ARG A 294 -2.58 7.66 17.54
CA ARG A 294 -2.40 7.35 18.96
C ARG A 294 -3.22 6.12 19.36
N VAL A 295 -4.50 6.07 18.99
CA VAL A 295 -5.38 4.93 19.28
C VAL A 295 -4.87 3.64 18.63
N LEU A 296 -4.37 3.71 17.39
CA LEU A 296 -3.76 2.55 16.73
C LEU A 296 -2.53 2.07 17.49
N ARG A 297 -1.66 2.99 17.93
CA ARG A 297 -0.45 2.66 18.69
C ARG A 297 -0.79 1.99 20.00
N GLU A 298 -1.68 2.57 20.79
CA GLU A 298 -2.07 2.03 22.11
C GLU A 298 -2.76 0.67 22.00
N ARG A 299 -3.60 0.49 20.97
CA ARG A 299 -4.32 -0.76 20.76
C ARG A 299 -3.40 -1.92 20.42
N TYR A 300 -2.26 -1.66 19.80
CA TYR A 300 -1.33 -2.66 19.29
C TYR A 300 0.07 -2.56 19.91
N ALA A 301 0.32 -1.59 20.80
CA ALA A 301 1.50 -1.60 21.66
C ALA A 301 1.40 -2.80 22.61
N ARG A 302 2.39 -3.65 22.58
CA ARG A 302 2.58 -4.74 23.56
C ARG A 302 4.00 -4.72 24.06
#